data_877474e60a01694911a7b4389f7028ad
#
_entry.id   877474e60a01694911a7b4389f7028ad
#
_cell.length_a   1.000
_cell.length_b   1.000
_cell.length_c   1.000
_cell.angle_alpha   90.00
_cell.angle_beta   90.00
_cell.angle_gamma   90.00
#
_symmetry.space_group_name_H-M   'P 1'
#
loop_
_entity.id
_entity.type
_entity.pdbx_description
1 polymer ?
#
loop_
_entity_poly.entity_id
_entity_poly.type
_entity_poly.pdbx_seq_one_letter_code
_entity_poly.pdbx_strand_id
1 'polypeptide(L)'
;MTVTGPVTSPTGRVTGVEARPTSRVAYPGIEGPTTFTAPLVVDAGGVSARLATAVGRTKNERRPMGVAVRAYFRSPRAKDAWMESRLELWDGKPGKSDLLPGYGWIWSVGEGLVNVGLGSVSSRASATAIDYRAVFNRWMDNVPASWGFTKENQVGGLVSAALPMAFNRKPHYADGLMLLGDAGGMVSPFNGEGIAQALLSGRLAAQAAAQAAARSTTSGREQVLAQYPKALRAEMGGYYTLGRVFVALIEHPEVMRLCTRYGLPRKRLMKLVTKLLSDGWERRGGDGIDHFIQLLTRMVPEA
;
A
#
# COMPACT_ATOMS: atom_id res chain seq x y z
N MET A 1 -10.74 18.82 -10.38
CA MET A 1 -9.43 19.37 -10.82
C MET A 1 -8.41 18.27 -10.88
N THR A 2 -7.53 18.26 -11.86
CA THR A 2 -6.33 17.41 -11.89
C THR A 2 -5.10 18.27 -11.71
N VAL A 3 -4.27 17.92 -10.73
CA VAL A 3 -2.96 18.55 -10.55
C VAL A 3 -2.05 18.14 -11.72
N THR A 4 -1.44 19.12 -12.36
CA THR A 4 -0.55 18.94 -13.52
C THR A 4 0.92 19.04 -13.17
N GLY A 5 1.27 19.83 -12.15
CA GLY A 5 2.66 19.99 -11.72
C GLY A 5 2.80 20.79 -10.41
N PRO A 6 4.00 20.80 -9.82
CA PRO A 6 4.33 21.66 -8.69
C PRO A 6 4.66 23.08 -9.17
N VAL A 7 4.35 24.04 -8.33
CA VAL A 7 4.90 25.41 -8.42
C VAL A 7 6.06 25.50 -7.45
N THR A 8 7.24 25.93 -7.93
CA THR A 8 8.45 26.01 -7.11
C THR A 8 9.00 27.43 -7.05
N SER A 9 9.60 27.79 -5.93
CA SER A 9 10.40 28.99 -5.79
C SER A 9 11.75 28.87 -6.53
N PRO A 10 12.49 29.97 -6.71
CA PRO A 10 13.86 29.92 -7.26
C PRO A 10 14.83 29.02 -6.49
N THR A 11 14.55 28.76 -5.21
CA THR A 11 15.34 27.85 -4.35
C THR A 11 14.90 26.39 -4.45
N GLY A 12 13.94 26.04 -5.33
CA GLY A 12 13.41 24.70 -5.50
C GLY A 12 12.33 24.28 -4.50
N ARG A 13 11.95 25.18 -3.56
CA ARG A 13 10.87 24.89 -2.61
C ARG A 13 9.51 24.82 -3.32
N VAL A 14 8.74 23.79 -3.03
CA VAL A 14 7.35 23.70 -3.50
C VAL A 14 6.49 24.69 -2.73
N THR A 15 5.85 25.60 -3.46
CA THR A 15 5.02 26.68 -2.95
C THR A 15 3.58 26.61 -3.43
N GLY A 16 3.24 25.58 -4.20
CA GLY A 16 1.91 25.39 -4.73
C GLY A 16 1.82 24.28 -5.78
N VAL A 17 0.70 24.26 -6.46
CA VAL A 17 0.43 23.33 -7.55
C VAL A 17 -0.29 24.04 -8.70
N GLU A 18 -0.02 23.59 -9.92
CA GLU A 18 -0.85 23.87 -11.08
C GLU A 18 -1.91 22.79 -11.22
N ALA A 19 -3.12 23.17 -11.54
CA ALA A 19 -4.23 22.26 -11.75
C ALA A 19 -5.12 22.71 -12.90
N ARG A 20 -5.77 21.75 -13.56
CA ARG A 20 -6.75 22.01 -14.62
C ARG A 20 -8.07 21.30 -14.33
N PRO A 21 -9.20 21.83 -14.78
CA PRO A 21 -10.48 21.12 -14.76
C PRO A 21 -10.37 19.78 -15.51
N THR A 22 -10.95 18.72 -14.97
CA THR A 22 -10.93 17.36 -15.56
C THR A 22 -12.29 16.89 -16.01
N SER A 23 -13.35 17.53 -15.55
CA SER A 23 -14.72 17.17 -15.88
C SER A 23 -15.45 18.38 -16.48
N ARG A 24 -16.55 18.10 -17.17
CA ARG A 24 -17.49 19.13 -17.64
C ARG A 24 -18.25 19.81 -16.48
N VAL A 25 -18.01 19.39 -15.24
CA VAL A 25 -18.57 20.06 -14.05
C VAL A 25 -17.76 21.33 -13.84
N ALA A 26 -18.40 22.46 -14.05
CA ALA A 26 -17.81 23.76 -13.79
C ALA A 26 -17.51 23.90 -12.27
N TYR A 27 -16.28 24.26 -11.97
CA TYR A 27 -15.95 24.78 -10.65
C TYR A 27 -16.23 26.28 -10.68
N PRO A 28 -17.11 26.83 -9.85
CA PRO A 28 -17.42 28.25 -9.87
C PRO A 28 -16.15 29.11 -9.84
N GLY A 29 -15.99 29.96 -10.85
CA GLY A 29 -14.82 30.86 -10.96
C GLY A 29 -13.53 30.21 -11.47
N ILE A 30 -13.54 28.94 -11.94
CA ILE A 30 -12.36 28.27 -12.50
C ILE A 30 -12.69 27.70 -13.88
N GLU A 31 -12.30 28.41 -14.92
CA GLU A 31 -12.57 28.03 -16.32
C GLU A 31 -11.37 27.40 -17.04
N GLY A 32 -10.17 27.45 -16.46
CA GLY A 32 -8.92 27.02 -17.08
C GLY A 32 -7.86 26.53 -16.10
N PRO A 33 -6.62 26.37 -16.58
CA PRO A 33 -5.48 26.08 -15.71
C PRO A 33 -5.36 27.13 -14.61
N THR A 34 -5.21 26.67 -13.37
CA THR A 34 -5.20 27.52 -12.17
C THR A 34 -4.05 27.14 -11.25
N THR A 35 -3.39 28.14 -10.73
CA THR A 35 -2.34 27.97 -9.72
C THR A 35 -2.92 28.11 -8.31
N PHE A 36 -2.64 27.13 -7.46
CA PHE A 36 -2.93 27.17 -6.03
C PHE A 36 -1.63 27.27 -5.25
N THR A 37 -1.52 28.31 -4.42
CA THR A 37 -0.32 28.52 -3.58
C THR A 37 -0.60 28.19 -2.12
N ALA A 38 0.39 27.59 -1.47
CA ALA A 38 0.32 27.24 -0.05
C ALA A 38 1.73 27.13 0.54
N PRO A 39 1.92 27.44 1.85
CA PRO A 39 3.20 27.25 2.52
C PRO A 39 3.61 25.79 2.70
N LEU A 40 2.66 24.85 2.60
CA LEU A 40 2.85 23.40 2.62
C LEU A 40 1.96 22.77 1.56
N VAL A 41 2.54 21.90 0.74
CA VAL A 41 1.83 21.05 -0.23
C VAL A 41 1.90 19.61 0.24
N VAL A 42 0.77 18.91 0.18
CA VAL A 42 0.67 17.50 0.56
C VAL A 42 0.35 16.67 -0.68
N ASP A 43 1.24 15.72 -1.02
CA ASP A 43 1.01 14.74 -2.07
C ASP A 43 0.38 13.48 -1.47
N ALA A 44 -0.93 13.36 -1.63
CA ALA A 44 -1.73 12.17 -1.34
C ALA A 44 -2.27 11.55 -2.64
N GLY A 45 -1.57 11.75 -3.75
CA GLY A 45 -1.96 11.32 -5.11
C GLY A 45 -1.82 9.83 -5.39
N GLY A 46 -1.65 9.01 -4.36
CA GLY A 46 -1.57 7.55 -4.45
C GLY A 46 -0.30 7.09 -5.19
N VAL A 47 -0.37 5.93 -5.81
CA VAL A 47 0.79 5.29 -6.48
C VAL A 47 1.41 6.13 -7.59
N SER A 48 0.63 6.99 -8.24
CA SER A 48 1.12 7.86 -9.33
C SER A 48 2.12 8.90 -8.83
N ALA A 49 1.88 9.46 -7.65
CA ALA A 49 2.72 10.44 -6.93
C ALA A 49 3.38 11.45 -7.88
N ARG A 50 2.58 12.09 -8.70
CA ARG A 50 3.05 12.96 -9.80
C ARG A 50 3.88 14.14 -9.30
N LEU A 51 3.46 14.75 -8.20
CA LEU A 51 4.19 15.86 -7.59
C LEU A 51 5.56 15.41 -7.06
N ALA A 52 5.59 14.27 -6.34
CA ALA A 52 6.84 13.71 -5.84
C ALA A 52 7.81 13.40 -6.99
N THR A 53 7.32 12.80 -8.07
CA THR A 53 8.15 12.47 -9.24
C THR A 53 8.64 13.73 -9.96
N ALA A 54 7.81 14.76 -10.10
CA ALA A 54 8.17 16.01 -10.73
C ALA A 54 9.29 16.78 -10.00
N VAL A 55 9.39 16.59 -8.68
CA VAL A 55 10.51 17.17 -7.89
C VAL A 55 11.65 16.16 -7.64
N GLY A 56 11.76 15.11 -8.47
CA GLY A 56 12.87 14.17 -8.42
C GLY A 56 12.79 13.08 -7.33
N ARG A 57 11.67 12.99 -6.58
CA ARG A 57 11.50 11.93 -5.58
C ARG A 57 10.97 10.67 -6.23
N THR A 58 11.86 9.91 -6.84
CA THR A 58 11.56 8.66 -7.55
C THR A 58 11.41 7.47 -6.58
N LYS A 59 10.89 6.37 -7.09
CA LYS A 59 10.84 5.09 -6.37
C LYS A 59 12.24 4.54 -6.17
N ASN A 60 12.46 3.90 -5.02
CA ASN A 60 13.69 3.18 -4.74
C ASN A 60 13.53 1.72 -5.22
N GLU A 61 14.26 1.36 -6.27
CA GLU A 61 14.21 0.02 -6.88
C GLU A 61 14.72 -1.11 -5.96
N ARG A 62 15.42 -0.77 -4.88
CA ARG A 62 15.87 -1.73 -3.87
C ARG A 62 14.81 -2.00 -2.78
N ARG A 63 13.66 -1.37 -2.87
CA ARG A 63 12.55 -1.55 -1.95
C ARG A 63 11.47 -2.43 -2.58
N PRO A 64 10.73 -3.20 -1.77
CA PRO A 64 9.68 -4.07 -2.29
C PRO A 64 8.63 -3.30 -3.09
N MET A 65 8.17 -3.95 -4.15
CA MET A 65 7.02 -3.53 -4.95
C MET A 65 6.05 -4.68 -5.03
N GLY A 66 4.77 -4.38 -4.84
CA GLY A 66 3.71 -5.34 -5.10
C GLY A 66 2.94 -4.97 -6.35
N VAL A 67 2.20 -5.94 -6.86
CA VAL A 67 1.17 -5.76 -7.87
C VAL A 67 -0.09 -6.47 -7.39
N ALA A 68 -1.23 -5.78 -7.47
CA ALA A 68 -2.53 -6.34 -7.16
C ALA A 68 -3.42 -6.27 -8.40
N VAL A 69 -4.23 -7.32 -8.58
CA VAL A 69 -5.26 -7.38 -9.63
C VAL A 69 -6.56 -7.83 -8.99
N ARG A 70 -7.67 -7.15 -9.26
CA ARG A 70 -8.98 -7.48 -8.71
C ARG A 70 -10.12 -7.22 -9.66
N ALA A 71 -11.22 -7.92 -9.43
CA ALA A 71 -12.53 -7.66 -10.04
C ALA A 71 -13.64 -7.81 -9.00
N TYR A 72 -14.82 -7.31 -9.34
CA TYR A 72 -16.04 -7.55 -8.56
C TYR A 72 -16.95 -8.52 -9.32
N PHE A 73 -17.63 -9.38 -8.60
CA PHE A 73 -18.56 -10.35 -9.17
C PHE A 73 -19.88 -10.37 -8.38
N ARG A 74 -21.01 -10.49 -9.09
CA ARG A 74 -22.23 -10.94 -8.47
C ARG A 74 -22.10 -12.42 -8.15
N SER A 75 -22.30 -12.80 -6.88
CA SER A 75 -21.98 -14.16 -6.44
C SER A 75 -22.85 -14.57 -5.25
N PRO A 76 -23.24 -15.86 -5.14
CA PRO A 76 -23.87 -16.38 -3.94
C PRO A 76 -23.00 -16.21 -2.69
N ARG A 77 -21.67 -16.10 -2.84
CA ARG A 77 -20.71 -15.84 -1.78
C ARG A 77 -20.76 -14.39 -1.23
N ALA A 78 -21.57 -13.52 -1.79
CA ALA A 78 -21.81 -12.18 -1.25
C ALA A 78 -22.46 -12.18 0.15
N LYS A 79 -22.94 -13.34 0.60
CA LYS A 79 -23.49 -13.55 1.97
C LYS A 79 -22.45 -14.10 2.95
N ASP A 80 -21.24 -14.38 2.53
CA ASP A 80 -20.17 -14.86 3.40
C ASP A 80 -19.83 -13.79 4.44
N ALA A 81 -19.77 -14.19 5.71
CA ALA A 81 -19.45 -13.30 6.84
C ALA A 81 -17.94 -13.26 7.14
N TRP A 82 -17.10 -13.85 6.29
CA TRP A 82 -15.65 -13.93 6.47
C TRP A 82 -14.90 -13.48 5.22
N MET A 83 -13.64 -13.11 5.41
CA MET A 83 -12.66 -12.93 4.35
C MET A 83 -11.91 -14.23 4.14
N GLU A 84 -11.72 -14.63 2.90
CA GLU A 84 -10.92 -15.79 2.54
C GLU A 84 -9.60 -15.35 1.90
N SER A 85 -8.48 -15.89 2.40
CA SER A 85 -7.15 -15.71 1.82
C SER A 85 -6.61 -17.06 1.31
N ARG A 86 -6.19 -17.09 0.07
CA ARG A 86 -5.53 -18.21 -0.59
C ARG A 86 -4.03 -17.98 -0.58
N LEU A 87 -3.33 -18.51 0.41
CA LEU A 87 -1.92 -18.23 0.65
C LEU A 87 -0.97 -18.89 -0.36
N GLU A 88 -1.41 -19.88 -1.12
CA GLU A 88 -0.67 -20.44 -2.24
C GLU A 88 -1.19 -19.84 -3.55
N LEU A 89 -0.43 -18.94 -4.14
CA LEU A 89 -0.74 -18.36 -5.44
C LEU A 89 0.00 -19.12 -6.54
N TRP A 90 -0.70 -19.95 -7.26
CA TRP A 90 -0.16 -20.72 -8.38
C TRP A 90 -0.35 -19.98 -9.70
N ASP A 91 0.70 -19.95 -10.55
CA ASP A 91 0.62 -19.40 -11.92
C ASP A 91 -0.10 -20.35 -12.89
N GLY A 92 -1.07 -21.09 -12.43
CA GLY A 92 -1.83 -22.07 -13.20
C GLY A 92 -2.42 -23.14 -12.30
N LYS A 93 -2.31 -24.41 -12.69
CA LYS A 93 -2.86 -25.52 -11.88
C LYS A 93 -2.06 -25.75 -10.61
N PRO A 94 -2.71 -25.81 -9.44
CA PRO A 94 -2.05 -26.07 -8.16
C PRO A 94 -1.16 -27.33 -8.21
N GLY A 95 0.07 -27.19 -7.74
CA GLY A 95 1.07 -28.28 -7.72
C GLY A 95 1.68 -28.64 -9.06
N LYS A 96 1.23 -28.02 -10.17
CA LYS A 96 1.72 -28.28 -11.55
C LYS A 96 2.23 -27.03 -12.26
N SER A 97 2.31 -25.92 -11.59
CA SER A 97 2.83 -24.64 -12.08
C SER A 97 3.70 -23.98 -11.03
N ASP A 98 4.25 -22.82 -11.33
CA ASP A 98 5.09 -22.08 -10.39
C ASP A 98 4.27 -21.48 -9.25
N LEU A 99 4.82 -21.57 -8.03
CA LEU A 99 4.28 -20.93 -6.85
C LEU A 99 4.83 -19.49 -6.78
N LEU A 100 3.93 -18.52 -6.86
CA LEU A 100 4.28 -17.08 -6.81
C LEU A 100 4.29 -16.56 -5.37
N PRO A 101 5.16 -15.57 -5.05
CA PRO A 101 5.21 -14.93 -3.74
C PRO A 101 4.02 -13.98 -3.56
N GLY A 102 2.88 -14.50 -3.17
CA GLY A 102 1.65 -13.73 -3.05
C GLY A 102 0.49 -14.56 -2.54
N TYR A 103 -0.69 -13.98 -2.64
CA TYR A 103 -1.93 -14.64 -2.22
C TYR A 103 -3.13 -14.13 -3.03
N GLY A 104 -4.18 -14.97 -3.08
CA GLY A 104 -5.49 -14.57 -3.57
C GLY A 104 -6.43 -14.21 -2.42
N TRP A 105 -7.44 -13.40 -2.69
CA TRP A 105 -8.47 -13.05 -1.73
C TRP A 105 -9.87 -13.09 -2.32
N ILE A 106 -10.83 -13.35 -1.44
CA ILE A 106 -12.25 -13.37 -1.75
C ILE A 106 -13.00 -12.85 -0.52
N TRP A 107 -13.79 -11.78 -0.67
CA TRP A 107 -14.66 -11.28 0.41
C TRP A 107 -15.86 -10.53 -0.12
N SER A 108 -16.96 -10.59 0.64
CA SER A 108 -18.18 -9.80 0.38
C SER A 108 -17.89 -8.30 0.61
N VAL A 109 -18.48 -7.47 -0.25
CA VAL A 109 -18.46 -5.99 -0.09
C VAL A 109 -19.87 -5.41 0.03
N GLY A 110 -20.88 -6.27 0.25
CA GLY A 110 -22.28 -5.86 0.28
C GLY A 110 -22.94 -5.86 -1.10
N GLU A 111 -24.23 -5.53 -1.15
CA GLU A 111 -25.03 -5.36 -2.38
C GLU A 111 -24.98 -6.54 -3.37
N GLY A 112 -24.79 -7.76 -2.87
CA GLY A 112 -24.66 -8.96 -3.71
C GLY A 112 -23.31 -9.10 -4.42
N LEU A 113 -22.32 -8.27 -4.06
CA LEU A 113 -21.01 -8.24 -4.70
C LEU A 113 -19.93 -8.89 -3.84
N VAL A 114 -18.98 -9.51 -4.53
CA VAL A 114 -17.77 -10.10 -3.97
C VAL A 114 -16.55 -9.46 -4.64
N ASN A 115 -15.60 -9.02 -3.83
CA ASN A 115 -14.28 -8.60 -4.28
C ASN A 115 -13.40 -9.85 -4.37
N VAL A 116 -12.90 -10.11 -5.55
CA VAL A 116 -11.98 -11.22 -5.83
C VAL A 116 -10.72 -10.66 -6.42
N GLY A 117 -9.57 -11.07 -5.89
CA GLY A 117 -8.31 -10.57 -6.41
C GLY A 117 -7.13 -11.43 -6.00
N LEU A 118 -5.99 -11.07 -6.52
CA LEU A 118 -4.70 -11.59 -6.13
C LEU A 118 -3.65 -10.49 -6.10
N GLY A 119 -2.65 -10.70 -5.28
CA GLY A 119 -1.49 -9.82 -5.18
C GLY A 119 -0.23 -10.63 -5.05
N SER A 120 0.83 -10.12 -5.62
CA SER A 120 2.17 -10.68 -5.50
C SER A 120 3.15 -9.57 -5.17
N VAL A 121 4.25 -9.93 -4.54
CA VAL A 121 5.28 -8.99 -4.11
C VAL A 121 6.65 -9.45 -4.61
N SER A 122 7.52 -8.49 -4.89
CA SER A 122 8.91 -8.77 -5.22
C SER A 122 9.83 -7.76 -4.53
N SER A 123 10.95 -8.25 -4.03
CA SER A 123 12.07 -7.44 -3.53
C SER A 123 12.86 -6.77 -4.66
N ARG A 124 12.68 -7.21 -5.91
CA ARG A 124 13.41 -6.76 -7.09
C ARG A 124 12.46 -6.25 -8.18
N ALA A 125 12.96 -5.37 -9.03
CA ALA A 125 12.23 -4.82 -10.19
C ALA A 125 11.83 -5.89 -11.24
N SER A 126 12.33 -7.13 -11.15
CA SER A 126 11.99 -8.26 -12.02
C SER A 126 10.52 -8.73 -11.94
N ALA A 127 9.73 -8.21 -11.00
CA ALA A 127 8.28 -8.42 -10.94
C ALA A 127 7.52 -7.93 -12.19
N THR A 128 8.15 -7.14 -13.04
CA THR A 128 7.52 -6.61 -14.26
C THR A 128 7.34 -7.63 -15.39
N ALA A 129 7.97 -8.81 -15.29
CA ALA A 129 7.90 -9.83 -16.34
C ALA A 129 6.60 -10.69 -16.29
N ILE A 130 5.83 -10.61 -15.18
CA ILE A 130 4.64 -11.44 -14.98
C ILE A 130 3.38 -10.67 -15.37
N ASP A 131 2.58 -11.20 -16.29
CA ASP A 131 1.25 -10.69 -16.58
C ASP A 131 0.24 -11.16 -15.52
N TYR A 132 0.10 -10.36 -14.45
CA TYR A 132 -0.81 -10.67 -13.36
C TYR A 132 -2.29 -10.68 -13.77
N ARG A 133 -2.68 -10.08 -14.89
CA ARG A 133 -4.03 -10.22 -15.43
C ARG A 133 -4.25 -11.62 -15.99
N ALA A 134 -3.26 -12.16 -16.71
CA ALA A 134 -3.28 -13.53 -17.17
C ALA A 134 -3.21 -14.52 -15.99
N VAL A 135 -2.39 -14.27 -14.96
CA VAL A 135 -2.39 -15.06 -13.72
C VAL A 135 -3.76 -15.05 -13.05
N PHE A 136 -4.43 -13.90 -12.95
CA PHE A 136 -5.78 -13.80 -12.39
C PHE A 136 -6.76 -14.71 -13.15
N ASN A 137 -6.77 -14.65 -14.46
CA ASN A 137 -7.66 -15.49 -15.27
C ASN A 137 -7.38 -16.98 -15.05
N ARG A 138 -6.11 -17.41 -15.09
CA ARG A 138 -5.73 -18.81 -14.80
C ARG A 138 -6.09 -19.26 -13.38
N TRP A 139 -5.96 -18.35 -12.42
CA TRP A 139 -6.36 -18.63 -11.04
C TRP A 139 -7.86 -18.79 -10.91
N MET A 140 -8.66 -17.99 -11.64
CA MET A 140 -10.12 -18.10 -11.69
C MET A 140 -10.58 -19.43 -12.27
N ASP A 141 -9.83 -20.05 -13.20
CA ASP A 141 -10.13 -21.38 -13.74
C ASP A 141 -10.06 -22.50 -12.68
N ASN A 142 -9.40 -22.25 -11.55
CA ASN A 142 -9.23 -23.21 -10.45
C ASN A 142 -10.28 -23.04 -9.33
N VAL A 143 -11.18 -22.04 -9.41
CA VAL A 143 -12.23 -21.87 -8.42
C VAL A 143 -13.49 -22.65 -8.82
N PRO A 144 -14.31 -23.12 -7.85
CA PRO A 144 -15.55 -23.83 -8.16
C PRO A 144 -16.52 -22.99 -8.98
N ALA A 145 -17.07 -23.55 -10.06
CA ALA A 145 -18.05 -22.87 -10.93
C ALA A 145 -19.29 -22.40 -10.15
N SER A 146 -19.67 -23.12 -9.07
CA SER A 146 -20.78 -22.74 -8.18
C SER A 146 -20.59 -21.42 -7.45
N TRP A 147 -19.38 -20.85 -7.43
CA TRP A 147 -19.12 -19.53 -6.85
C TRP A 147 -19.53 -18.39 -7.77
N GLY A 148 -19.80 -18.68 -9.05
CA GLY A 148 -20.34 -17.72 -10.01
C GLY A 148 -19.36 -16.62 -10.43
N PHE A 149 -18.05 -16.82 -10.30
CA PHE A 149 -17.04 -15.84 -10.74
C PHE A 149 -16.80 -15.95 -12.26
N THR A 150 -17.83 -15.66 -13.03
CA THR A 150 -17.81 -15.71 -14.50
C THR A 150 -17.81 -14.33 -15.12
N LYS A 151 -17.54 -14.24 -16.43
CA LYS A 151 -17.55 -12.95 -17.14
C LYS A 151 -18.92 -12.28 -17.11
N GLU A 152 -20.00 -13.06 -17.16
CA GLU A 152 -21.39 -12.57 -17.13
C GLU A 152 -21.74 -11.95 -15.79
N ASN A 153 -21.15 -12.47 -14.71
CA ASN A 153 -21.35 -11.98 -13.33
C ASN A 153 -20.35 -10.90 -12.93
N GLN A 154 -19.35 -10.62 -13.76
CA GLN A 154 -18.35 -9.60 -13.46
C GLN A 154 -18.96 -8.20 -13.56
N VAL A 155 -18.73 -7.39 -12.53
CA VAL A 155 -19.18 -5.99 -12.46
C VAL A 155 -17.98 -5.07 -12.63
N GLY A 156 -17.99 -4.31 -13.72
CA GLY A 156 -16.88 -3.46 -14.10
C GLY A 156 -15.71 -4.24 -14.71
N GLY A 157 -14.57 -3.57 -14.86
CA GLY A 157 -13.37 -4.14 -15.45
C GLY A 157 -12.42 -4.75 -14.42
N LEU A 158 -11.46 -5.53 -14.92
CA LEU A 158 -10.31 -5.97 -14.15
C LEU A 158 -9.39 -4.77 -13.88
N VAL A 159 -9.17 -4.47 -12.61
CA VAL A 159 -8.33 -3.35 -12.16
C VAL A 159 -7.01 -3.88 -11.61
N SER A 160 -5.92 -3.26 -12.00
CA SER A 160 -4.59 -3.54 -11.47
C SER A 160 -3.92 -2.29 -10.93
N ALA A 161 -3.14 -2.45 -9.86
CA ALA A 161 -2.37 -1.38 -9.26
C ALA A 161 -0.99 -1.88 -8.81
N ALA A 162 0.01 -1.01 -8.94
CA ALA A 162 1.29 -1.21 -8.29
C ALA A 162 1.21 -0.77 -6.83
N LEU A 163 1.93 -1.45 -5.97
CA LEU A 163 1.92 -1.24 -4.52
C LEU A 163 3.35 -0.88 -4.06
N PRO A 164 3.68 0.41 -3.95
CA PRO A 164 4.99 0.85 -3.46
C PRO A 164 5.09 0.66 -1.95
N MET A 165 5.96 -0.24 -1.48
CA MET A 165 5.97 -0.73 -0.10
C MET A 165 7.14 -0.21 0.72
N ALA A 166 7.00 -0.27 2.03
CA ALA A 166 8.08 -0.15 3.02
C ALA A 166 8.95 1.11 2.84
N PHE A 167 8.31 2.27 2.71
CA PHE A 167 8.99 3.54 2.44
C PHE A 167 9.79 3.54 1.14
N ASN A 168 9.16 3.07 0.08
CA ASN A 168 9.74 2.97 -1.26
C ASN A 168 10.12 4.34 -1.85
N ARG A 169 9.59 5.45 -1.33
CA ARG A 169 9.88 6.80 -1.80
C ARG A 169 10.27 7.72 -0.63
N LYS A 170 11.39 8.41 -0.76
CA LYS A 170 11.92 9.36 0.23
C LYS A 170 12.49 10.59 -0.49
N PRO A 171 12.63 11.73 0.21
CA PRO A 171 12.21 12.03 1.58
C PRO A 171 10.69 12.22 1.69
N HIS A 172 10.10 11.85 2.84
CA HIS A 172 8.65 12.03 3.07
C HIS A 172 8.27 13.49 3.33
N TYR A 173 9.20 14.31 3.76
CA TYR A 173 9.09 15.76 3.81
C TYR A 173 10.43 16.38 3.42
N ALA A 174 10.40 17.35 2.55
CA ALA A 174 11.44 18.35 2.27
C ALA A 174 10.84 19.49 1.45
N ASP A 175 11.44 20.65 1.54
CA ASP A 175 11.22 21.78 0.64
C ASP A 175 9.73 22.08 0.35
N GLY A 176 8.90 22.10 1.40
CA GLY A 176 7.48 22.43 1.30
C GLY A 176 6.57 21.33 0.74
N LEU A 177 7.09 20.14 0.41
CA LEU A 177 6.29 19.00 -0.06
C LEU A 177 6.34 17.84 0.93
N MET A 178 5.17 17.37 1.36
CA MET A 178 4.95 16.23 2.25
C MET A 178 4.27 15.09 1.51
N LEU A 179 4.73 13.84 1.67
CA LEU A 179 4.19 12.67 1.00
C LEU A 179 3.42 11.79 1.98
N LEU A 180 2.23 11.32 1.58
CA LEU A 180 1.34 10.48 2.37
C LEU A 180 0.99 9.18 1.66
N GLY A 181 0.73 8.12 2.42
CA GLY A 181 0.26 6.84 1.90
C GLY A 181 1.12 6.31 0.73
N ASP A 182 0.49 5.83 -0.32
CA ASP A 182 1.18 5.27 -1.49
C ASP A 182 2.06 6.29 -2.21
N ALA A 183 1.75 7.59 -2.13
CA ALA A 183 2.62 8.63 -2.67
C ALA A 183 3.99 8.66 -1.98
N GLY A 184 4.05 8.31 -0.70
CA GLY A 184 5.29 8.12 0.07
C GLY A 184 5.82 6.68 0.06
N GLY A 185 5.19 5.78 -0.72
CA GLY A 185 5.58 4.37 -0.76
C GLY A 185 5.32 3.64 0.55
N MET A 186 4.17 3.90 1.19
CA MET A 186 3.86 3.44 2.55
C MET A 186 2.95 2.22 2.60
N VAL A 187 2.80 1.47 1.51
CA VAL A 187 2.05 0.20 1.53
C VAL A 187 2.74 -0.80 2.45
N SER A 188 1.95 -1.58 3.21
CA SER A 188 2.47 -2.64 4.08
C SER A 188 3.18 -3.72 3.27
N PRO A 189 4.42 -4.08 3.61
CA PRO A 189 5.14 -5.14 2.92
C PRO A 189 4.65 -6.55 3.29
N PHE A 190 3.84 -6.70 4.34
CA PHE A 190 3.34 -8.01 4.75
C PHE A 190 2.13 -8.48 3.92
N ASN A 191 1.21 -7.56 3.61
CA ASN A 191 -0.08 -7.93 3.00
C ASN A 191 -0.49 -7.05 1.81
N GLY A 192 0.30 -6.00 1.47
CA GLY A 192 -0.07 -5.08 0.40
C GLY A 192 -1.20 -4.10 0.76
N GLU A 193 -1.59 -4.01 2.04
CA GLU A 193 -2.59 -3.07 2.51
C GLU A 193 -1.98 -1.66 2.62
N GLY A 194 -2.70 -0.63 2.17
CA GLY A 194 -2.25 0.75 2.17
C GLY A 194 -3.20 1.72 2.88
N ILE A 195 -4.44 1.29 3.19
CA ILE A 195 -5.47 2.19 3.72
C ILE A 195 -5.14 2.65 5.15
N ALA A 196 -4.80 1.73 6.05
CA ALA A 196 -4.42 2.04 7.42
C ALA A 196 -3.16 2.93 7.45
N GLN A 197 -2.17 2.65 6.60
CA GLN A 197 -0.94 3.41 6.49
C GLN A 197 -1.20 4.83 5.92
N ALA A 198 -2.12 4.96 4.97
CA ALA A 198 -2.53 6.26 4.45
C ALA A 198 -3.24 7.10 5.53
N LEU A 199 -4.14 6.49 6.31
CA LEU A 199 -4.82 7.15 7.43
C LEU A 199 -3.83 7.55 8.54
N LEU A 200 -2.90 6.67 8.91
CA LEU A 200 -1.88 6.95 9.92
C LEU A 200 -0.96 8.09 9.48
N SER A 201 -0.44 8.01 8.25
CA SER A 201 0.42 9.08 7.72
C SER A 201 -0.32 10.40 7.58
N GLY A 202 -1.60 10.38 7.19
CA GLY A 202 -2.47 11.56 7.15
C GLY A 202 -2.64 12.19 8.53
N ARG A 203 -2.88 11.38 9.57
CA ARG A 203 -2.97 11.85 10.96
C ARG A 203 -1.67 12.52 11.44
N LEU A 204 -0.53 11.87 11.20
CA LEU A 204 0.79 12.42 11.58
C LEU A 204 1.11 13.70 10.80
N ALA A 205 0.76 13.76 9.52
CA ALA A 205 0.92 14.96 8.70
C ALA A 205 0.06 16.12 9.19
N ALA A 206 -1.21 15.86 9.54
CA ALA A 206 -2.11 16.86 10.08
C ALA A 206 -1.60 17.43 11.42
N GLN A 207 -1.08 16.59 12.30
CA GLN A 207 -0.45 17.02 13.57
C GLN A 207 0.76 17.91 13.31
N ALA A 208 1.66 17.53 12.39
CA ALA A 208 2.83 18.33 12.04
C ALA A 208 2.42 19.66 11.39
N ALA A 209 1.44 19.66 10.49
CA ALA A 209 0.95 20.86 9.82
C ALA A 209 0.30 21.84 10.82
N ALA A 210 -0.54 21.35 11.75
CA ALA A 210 -1.17 22.18 12.78
C ALA A 210 -0.13 22.81 13.72
N GLN A 211 0.86 22.03 14.17
CA GLN A 211 1.95 22.56 14.99
C GLN A 211 2.82 23.57 14.24
N ALA A 212 3.06 23.35 12.94
CA ALA A 212 3.80 24.29 12.11
C ALA A 212 3.02 25.59 11.90
N ALA A 213 1.70 25.52 11.70
CA ALA A 213 0.85 26.72 11.55
C ALA A 213 0.86 27.61 12.79
N ALA A 214 1.06 27.04 13.98
CA ALA A 214 1.19 27.80 15.24
C ALA A 214 2.57 28.49 15.39
N ARG A 215 3.53 28.30 14.48
CA ARG A 215 4.84 28.96 14.53
C ARG A 215 4.83 30.25 13.75
N SER A 216 5.37 31.32 14.36
CA SER A 216 5.44 32.64 13.75
C SER A 216 6.53 32.76 12.68
N THR A 217 7.62 32.00 12.80
CA THR A 217 8.76 32.07 11.89
C THR A 217 8.79 30.91 10.88
N THR A 218 9.29 31.16 9.68
CA THR A 218 9.49 30.12 8.64
C THR A 218 10.42 29.01 9.14
N SER A 219 11.53 29.36 9.81
CA SER A 219 12.47 28.37 10.36
C SER A 219 11.78 27.47 11.40
N GLY A 220 10.96 28.05 12.30
CA GLY A 220 10.22 27.27 13.30
C GLY A 220 9.19 26.33 12.65
N ARG A 221 8.54 26.75 11.55
CA ARG A 221 7.65 25.87 10.77
C ARG A 221 8.40 24.70 10.17
N GLU A 222 9.55 24.96 9.52
CA GLU A 222 10.37 23.92 8.91
C GLU A 222 10.88 22.90 9.94
N GLN A 223 11.33 23.35 11.11
CA GLN A 223 11.75 22.46 12.19
C GLN A 223 10.66 21.51 12.63
N VAL A 224 9.41 21.97 12.72
CA VAL A 224 8.26 21.14 13.07
C VAL A 224 7.94 20.15 11.94
N LEU A 225 7.85 20.62 10.69
CA LEU A 225 7.53 19.77 9.54
C LEU A 225 8.59 18.68 9.33
N ALA A 226 9.87 18.97 9.62
CA ALA A 226 10.96 18.00 9.57
C ALA A 226 10.86 16.87 10.62
N GLN A 227 9.95 16.96 11.60
CA GLN A 227 9.68 15.86 12.53
C GLN A 227 8.76 14.78 11.91
N TYR A 228 7.97 15.12 10.88
CA TYR A 228 7.06 14.17 10.24
C TYR A 228 7.74 12.87 9.77
N PRO A 229 8.87 12.88 9.04
CA PRO A 229 9.57 11.64 8.67
C PRO A 229 10.06 10.83 9.88
N LYS A 230 10.39 11.49 11.00
CA LYS A 230 10.79 10.80 12.23
C LYS A 230 9.59 10.12 12.89
N ALA A 231 8.44 10.80 12.95
CA ALA A 231 7.21 10.24 13.47
C ALA A 231 6.76 9.01 12.65
N LEU A 232 6.85 9.08 11.32
CA LEU A 232 6.58 7.91 10.45
C LEU A 232 7.49 6.73 10.76
N ARG A 233 8.79 6.96 10.92
CA ARG A 233 9.75 5.88 11.27
C ARG A 233 9.46 5.29 12.64
N ALA A 234 9.15 6.11 13.62
CA ALA A 234 8.82 5.63 14.96
C ALA A 234 7.58 4.72 14.98
N GLU A 235 6.57 5.03 14.16
CA GLU A 235 5.32 4.25 14.10
C GLU A 235 5.42 3.01 13.21
N MET A 236 6.12 3.08 12.07
CA MET A 236 6.10 2.04 11.04
C MET A 236 7.48 1.43 10.73
N GLY A 237 8.58 2.09 11.12
CA GLY A 237 9.91 1.75 10.63
C GLY A 237 10.36 0.34 10.93
N GLY A 238 10.25 -0.11 12.19
CA GLY A 238 10.61 -1.47 12.59
C GLY A 238 9.72 -2.53 11.93
N TYR A 239 8.41 -2.28 11.88
CA TYR A 239 7.46 -3.16 11.21
C TYR A 239 7.77 -3.30 9.71
N TYR A 240 8.12 -2.20 9.03
CA TYR A 240 8.48 -2.24 7.61
C TYR A 240 9.81 -2.93 7.34
N THR A 241 10.78 -2.80 8.24
CA THR A 241 12.03 -3.55 8.10
C THR A 241 11.80 -5.04 8.26
N LEU A 242 11.00 -5.45 9.26
CA LEU A 242 10.61 -6.85 9.44
C LEU A 242 9.86 -7.38 8.22
N GLY A 243 8.95 -6.59 7.66
CA GLY A 243 8.20 -6.95 6.45
C GLY A 243 9.09 -7.09 5.20
N ARG A 244 10.16 -6.31 5.07
CA ARG A 244 11.13 -6.50 3.97
C ARG A 244 11.87 -7.84 4.09
N VAL A 245 12.22 -8.24 5.30
CA VAL A 245 12.81 -9.58 5.55
C VAL A 245 11.79 -10.66 5.19
N PHE A 246 10.53 -10.48 5.60
CA PHE A 246 9.45 -11.39 5.24
C PHE A 246 9.30 -11.52 3.71
N VAL A 247 9.25 -10.40 2.97
CA VAL A 247 9.17 -10.42 1.50
C VAL A 247 10.32 -11.22 0.90
N ALA A 248 11.56 -10.95 1.33
CA ALA A 248 12.73 -11.67 0.83
C ALA A 248 12.66 -13.19 1.09
N LEU A 249 12.06 -13.60 2.20
CA LEU A 249 11.87 -15.02 2.53
C LEU A 249 10.79 -15.67 1.67
N ILE A 250 9.64 -15.02 1.47
CA ILE A 250 8.53 -15.62 0.72
C ILE A 250 8.76 -15.66 -0.80
N GLU A 251 9.74 -14.93 -1.31
CA GLU A 251 10.18 -15.04 -2.71
C GLU A 251 10.80 -16.41 -3.03
N HIS A 252 11.18 -17.19 -2.01
CA HIS A 252 11.69 -18.55 -2.16
C HIS A 252 10.53 -19.57 -2.09
N PRO A 253 10.19 -20.27 -3.20
CA PRO A 253 9.06 -21.21 -3.22
C PRO A 253 9.14 -22.32 -2.16
N GLU A 254 10.37 -22.79 -1.83
CA GLU A 254 10.58 -23.78 -0.78
C GLU A 254 10.19 -23.25 0.59
N VAL A 255 10.50 -21.99 0.90
CA VAL A 255 10.12 -21.34 2.16
C VAL A 255 8.60 -21.22 2.23
N MET A 256 7.96 -20.81 1.14
CA MET A 256 6.50 -20.74 1.07
C MET A 256 5.86 -22.12 1.30
N ARG A 257 6.34 -23.17 0.62
CA ARG A 257 5.84 -24.54 0.82
C ARG A 257 6.02 -25.03 2.25
N LEU A 258 7.18 -24.73 2.86
CA LEU A 258 7.45 -25.07 4.26
C LEU A 258 6.49 -24.34 5.21
N CYS A 259 6.29 -23.04 4.99
CA CYS A 259 5.40 -22.22 5.80
C CYS A 259 3.93 -22.67 5.67
N THR A 260 3.45 -22.97 4.47
CA THR A 260 2.08 -23.45 4.27
C THR A 260 1.90 -24.84 4.85
N ARG A 261 2.80 -25.78 4.57
CA ARG A 261 2.69 -27.17 5.03
C ARG A 261 2.77 -27.32 6.56
N TYR A 262 3.69 -26.60 7.21
CA TYR A 262 3.95 -26.75 8.64
C TYR A 262 3.41 -25.59 9.48
N GLY A 263 3.21 -24.41 8.89
CA GLY A 263 2.71 -23.23 9.57
C GLY A 263 1.19 -23.25 9.74
N LEU A 264 0.46 -23.46 8.65
CA LEU A 264 -1.02 -23.42 8.65
C LEU A 264 -1.68 -24.32 9.71
N PRO A 265 -1.21 -25.57 9.96
CA PRO A 265 -1.82 -26.42 10.99
C PRO A 265 -1.55 -25.95 12.43
N ARG A 266 -0.61 -25.05 12.66
CA ARG A 266 -0.20 -24.61 14.01
C ARG A 266 -0.89 -23.33 14.43
N LYS A 267 -1.94 -23.42 15.26
CA LYS A 267 -2.75 -22.27 15.73
C LYS A 267 -1.92 -21.09 16.28
N ARG A 268 -0.87 -21.36 17.09
CA ARG A 268 -0.03 -20.30 17.66
C ARG A 268 0.77 -19.56 16.58
N LEU A 269 1.32 -20.29 15.62
CA LEU A 269 2.05 -19.71 14.51
C LEU A 269 1.11 -18.91 13.58
N MET A 270 -0.07 -19.47 13.31
CA MET A 270 -1.09 -18.74 12.52
C MET A 270 -1.58 -17.49 13.23
N LYS A 271 -1.70 -17.49 14.55
CA LYS A 271 -2.03 -16.26 15.29
C LYS A 271 -0.95 -15.17 15.11
N LEU A 272 0.34 -15.55 15.17
CA LEU A 272 1.46 -14.63 14.88
C LEU A 272 1.39 -14.10 13.44
N VAL A 273 1.25 -15.01 12.48
CA VAL A 273 1.17 -14.65 11.05
C VAL A 273 -0.02 -13.73 10.78
N THR A 274 -1.20 -14.04 11.33
CA THR A 274 -2.39 -13.22 11.18
C THR A 274 -2.19 -11.82 11.77
N LYS A 275 -1.61 -11.70 12.98
CA LYS A 275 -1.30 -10.39 13.57
C LYS A 275 -0.32 -9.58 12.74
N LEU A 276 0.71 -10.22 12.17
CA LEU A 276 1.65 -9.55 11.27
C LEU A 276 1.00 -9.15 9.94
N LEU A 277 0.23 -10.04 9.33
CA LEU A 277 -0.43 -9.74 8.05
C LEU A 277 -1.52 -8.68 8.18
N SER A 278 -2.26 -8.64 9.29
CA SER A 278 -3.34 -7.66 9.49
C SER A 278 -2.89 -6.35 10.16
N ASP A 279 -1.59 -6.21 10.49
CA ASP A 279 -1.09 -5.14 11.39
C ASP A 279 -1.91 -5.04 12.70
N GLY A 280 -2.50 -6.18 13.10
CA GLY A 280 -3.43 -6.30 14.23
C GLY A 280 -2.75 -6.62 15.56
N TRP A 281 -1.50 -6.22 15.73
CA TRP A 281 -0.75 -6.40 16.98
C TRP A 281 -0.73 -5.10 17.80
N GLU A 282 -0.72 -5.26 19.13
CA GLU A 282 -0.66 -4.13 20.05
C GLU A 282 0.77 -3.58 20.13
N ARG A 283 0.98 -2.30 19.77
CA ARG A 283 2.30 -1.64 19.85
C ARG A 283 2.76 -1.38 21.27
N ARG A 284 1.83 -1.39 22.23
CA ARG A 284 2.11 -1.23 23.67
C ARG A 284 1.19 -2.17 24.45
N GLY A 285 1.76 -2.99 25.33
CA GLY A 285 0.97 -4.02 26.02
C GLY A 285 0.59 -5.18 25.11
N GLY A 286 -0.58 -5.78 25.30
CA GLY A 286 -1.08 -6.90 24.51
C GLY A 286 -0.71 -8.27 25.07
N ASP A 287 -0.87 -9.31 24.26
CA ASP A 287 -0.55 -10.69 24.64
C ASP A 287 0.92 -11.07 24.38
N GLY A 288 1.31 -12.30 24.71
CA GLY A 288 2.69 -12.77 24.51
C GLY A 288 3.17 -12.72 23.06
N ILE A 289 2.26 -12.82 22.10
CA ILE A 289 2.60 -12.68 20.66
C ILE A 289 2.87 -11.21 20.33
N ASP A 290 2.10 -10.28 20.90
CA ASP A 290 2.33 -8.85 20.72
C ASP A 290 3.70 -8.44 21.27
N HIS A 291 4.05 -8.92 22.47
CA HIS A 291 5.40 -8.70 23.05
C HIS A 291 6.50 -9.28 22.18
N PHE A 292 6.29 -10.46 21.60
CA PHE A 292 7.26 -11.05 20.67
C PHE A 292 7.43 -10.20 19.39
N ILE A 293 6.33 -9.72 18.79
CA ILE A 293 6.40 -8.81 17.62
C ILE A 293 7.07 -7.50 18.00
N GLN A 294 6.76 -6.91 19.16
CA GLN A 294 7.42 -5.71 19.67
C GLN A 294 8.94 -5.91 19.81
N LEU A 295 9.37 -7.06 20.33
CA LEU A 295 10.78 -7.40 20.43
C LEU A 295 11.43 -7.46 19.04
N LEU A 296 10.84 -8.19 18.10
CA LEU A 296 11.34 -8.31 16.74
C LEU A 296 11.46 -6.95 16.05
N THR A 297 10.46 -6.08 16.18
CA THR A 297 10.47 -4.74 15.55
C THR A 297 11.51 -3.80 16.16
N ARG A 298 11.92 -4.03 17.43
CA ARG A 298 13.00 -3.26 18.08
C ARG A 298 14.41 -3.78 17.75
N MET A 299 14.54 -5.06 17.43
CA MET A 299 15.81 -5.67 17.06
C MET A 299 16.28 -5.36 15.65
N VAL A 300 15.38 -4.90 14.79
CA VAL A 300 15.70 -4.52 13.41
C VAL A 300 15.89 -3.00 13.29
N PRO A 301 16.81 -2.52 12.41
CA PRO A 301 16.95 -1.09 12.18
C PRO A 301 15.66 -0.50 11.60
N GLU A 302 15.34 0.74 11.96
CA GLU A 302 14.21 1.46 11.38
C GLU A 302 14.38 1.66 9.86
N ALA A 303 13.26 1.58 9.12
CA ALA A 303 13.23 1.62 7.65
C ALA A 303 13.58 2.99 7.06
#